data_ed38bfac151af1493d053ddf52512d32
#
_entry.id   ed38bfac151af1493d053ddf52512d32
#
_cell.length_a   1.000
_cell.length_b   1.000
_cell.length_c   1.000
_cell.angle_alpha   90.00
_cell.angle_beta   90.00
_cell.angle_gamma   90.00
#
_symmetry.space_group_name_H-M   'P 1'
#
loop_
_entity.id
_entity.type
_entity.pdbx_description
1 polymer ?
#
loop_
_entity_poly.entity_id
_entity_poly.type
_entity_poly.pdbx_seq_one_letter_code
_entity_poly.pdbx_strand_id
1 'polypeptide(L)'
;MFGIYILSILSMMFIFAGNIVSYGGMFQSSSTITVITLWAMFYLAYIAINCFALSYGFKEFGKKHKFSRYLLLLLTAVIYNVAMTYGFHLYKPDNVTMHSVSHAFLLLSNNAYWLFTAFTGMFLLSPIVDYMVEHISRETAIKAVWVIGLLGFYGLFSAGELKDPLLFKSGRGIIWFTCLYFIGATVRKHELYKVNVSKAALIGFCSFVLNGFLMLSLDKFIGNTFDDYFL
;
A
#
# COMPACT_ATOMS: atom_id res chain seq x y z
N MET A 1 -3.51 21.85 2.56
CA MET A 1 -3.79 20.65 3.40
C MET A 1 -5.05 19.87 2.97
N PHE A 2 -6.10 20.54 2.48
CA PHE A 2 -7.33 19.87 2.04
C PHE A 2 -7.10 18.75 1.00
N GLY A 3 -6.25 18.97 -0.02
CA GLY A 3 -5.97 17.97 -1.07
C GLY A 3 -5.41 16.64 -0.56
N ILE A 4 -4.62 16.64 0.53
CA ILE A 4 -4.07 15.40 1.10
C ILE A 4 -5.15 14.56 1.80
N TYR A 5 -6.15 15.20 2.39
CA TYR A 5 -7.29 14.46 2.96
C TYR A 5 -8.12 13.82 1.85
N ILE A 6 -8.37 14.54 0.75
CA ILE A 6 -9.05 14.00 -0.44
C ILE A 6 -8.23 12.82 -1.00
N LEU A 7 -6.91 12.98 -1.18
CA LEU A 7 -6.05 11.91 -1.66
C LEU A 7 -6.12 10.66 -0.76
N SER A 8 -6.15 10.84 0.57
CA SER A 8 -6.27 9.72 1.50
C SER A 8 -7.62 9.00 1.39
N ILE A 9 -8.72 9.74 1.22
CA ILE A 9 -10.06 9.16 1.04
C ILE A 9 -10.13 8.41 -0.29
N LEU A 10 -9.69 9.02 -1.38
CA LEU A 10 -9.63 8.37 -2.70
C LEU A 10 -8.76 7.12 -2.67
N SER A 11 -7.61 7.17 -2.00
CA SER A 11 -6.74 5.99 -1.82
C SER A 11 -7.48 4.85 -1.12
N MET A 12 -8.22 5.13 -0.04
CA MET A 12 -9.02 4.12 0.65
C MET A 12 -10.10 3.52 -0.25
N MET A 13 -10.78 4.35 -1.05
CA MET A 13 -11.80 3.87 -1.99
C MET A 13 -11.20 2.95 -3.05
N PHE A 14 -10.04 3.32 -3.64
CA PHE A 14 -9.37 2.47 -4.63
C PHE A 14 -8.83 1.18 -4.02
N ILE A 15 -8.30 1.20 -2.79
CA ILE A 15 -7.87 0.00 -2.07
C ILE A 15 -9.06 -0.94 -1.87
N PHE A 16 -10.21 -0.41 -1.45
CA PHE A 16 -11.43 -1.21 -1.28
C PHE A 16 -11.91 -1.81 -2.59
N ALA A 17 -11.98 -1.00 -3.66
CA ALA A 17 -12.36 -1.48 -5.00
C ALA A 17 -11.40 -2.56 -5.52
N GLY A 18 -10.09 -2.39 -5.34
CA GLY A 18 -9.09 -3.38 -5.74
C GLY A 18 -9.24 -4.71 -5.00
N ASN A 19 -9.56 -4.68 -3.70
CA ASN A 19 -9.84 -5.90 -2.94
C ASN A 19 -11.11 -6.62 -3.45
N ILE A 20 -12.18 -5.89 -3.79
CA ILE A 20 -13.38 -6.49 -4.38
C ILE A 20 -13.05 -7.18 -5.71
N VAL A 21 -12.24 -6.53 -6.55
CA VAL A 21 -11.82 -7.10 -7.84
C VAL A 21 -11.00 -8.37 -7.64
N SER A 22 -10.02 -8.34 -6.71
CA SER A 22 -9.11 -9.46 -6.47
C SER A 22 -9.80 -10.69 -5.89
N TYR A 23 -10.67 -10.49 -4.89
CA TYR A 23 -11.33 -11.60 -4.19
C TYR A 23 -12.72 -11.94 -4.73
N GLY A 24 -13.28 -11.09 -5.59
CA GLY A 24 -14.61 -11.27 -6.14
C GLY A 24 -14.72 -12.27 -7.31
N GLY A 25 -13.62 -12.90 -7.73
CA GLY A 25 -13.61 -13.86 -8.85
C GLY A 25 -13.95 -13.27 -10.22
N MET A 26 -13.88 -11.94 -10.35
CA MET A 26 -14.31 -11.23 -11.56
C MET A 26 -13.45 -11.51 -12.79
N PHE A 27 -12.22 -12.00 -12.60
CA PHE A 27 -11.31 -12.33 -13.70
C PHE A 27 -11.69 -13.61 -14.45
N GLN A 28 -12.49 -14.48 -13.87
CA GLN A 28 -12.75 -15.82 -14.40
C GLN A 28 -13.81 -15.91 -15.52
N SER A 29 -14.64 -14.89 -15.70
CA SER A 29 -15.80 -14.97 -16.61
C SER A 29 -16.03 -13.77 -17.52
N SER A 30 -15.01 -12.94 -17.77
CA SER A 30 -15.19 -11.63 -18.36
C SER A 30 -14.65 -11.52 -19.80
N SER A 31 -15.27 -10.65 -20.61
CA SER A 31 -14.76 -10.29 -21.92
C SER A 31 -13.38 -9.59 -21.81
N THR A 32 -12.58 -9.60 -22.86
CA THR A 32 -11.24 -8.97 -22.92
C THR A 32 -11.26 -7.51 -22.43
N ILE A 33 -12.28 -6.74 -22.82
CA ILE A 33 -12.42 -5.33 -22.39
C ILE A 33 -12.62 -5.24 -20.87
N THR A 34 -13.44 -6.12 -20.31
CA THR A 34 -13.70 -6.17 -18.86
C THR A 34 -12.41 -6.54 -18.11
N VAL A 35 -11.65 -7.51 -18.59
CA VAL A 35 -10.36 -7.91 -18.00
C VAL A 35 -9.38 -6.73 -17.98
N ILE A 36 -9.21 -6.00 -19.08
CA ILE A 36 -8.34 -4.81 -19.14
C ILE A 36 -8.79 -3.76 -18.12
N THR A 37 -10.09 -3.53 -18.00
CA THR A 37 -10.63 -2.56 -17.04
C THR A 37 -10.37 -2.99 -15.59
N LEU A 38 -10.56 -4.28 -15.28
CA LEU A 38 -10.28 -4.85 -13.95
C LEU A 38 -8.79 -4.74 -13.60
N TRP A 39 -7.89 -5.02 -14.54
CA TRP A 39 -6.45 -4.82 -14.35
C TRP A 39 -6.11 -3.35 -14.09
N ALA A 40 -6.68 -2.42 -14.84
CA ALA A 40 -6.47 -0.99 -14.61
C ALA A 40 -6.92 -0.57 -13.19
N MET A 41 -8.08 -1.05 -12.72
CA MET A 41 -8.56 -0.80 -11.34
C MET A 41 -7.62 -1.40 -10.30
N PHE A 42 -7.11 -2.59 -10.55
CA PHE A 42 -6.17 -3.26 -9.66
C PHE A 42 -4.85 -2.46 -9.54
N TYR A 43 -4.29 -1.98 -10.64
CA TYR A 43 -3.10 -1.11 -10.64
C TYR A 43 -3.35 0.21 -9.91
N LEU A 44 -4.51 0.83 -10.10
CA LEU A 44 -4.88 2.02 -9.36
C LEU A 44 -4.94 1.77 -7.85
N ALA A 45 -5.41 0.60 -7.42
CA ALA A 45 -5.41 0.21 -6.01
C ALA A 45 -3.98 0.09 -5.45
N TYR A 46 -3.04 -0.49 -6.20
CA TYR A 46 -1.63 -0.54 -5.79
C TYR A 46 -0.99 0.84 -5.64
N ILE A 47 -1.23 1.73 -6.59
CA ILE A 47 -0.77 3.12 -6.50
C ILE A 47 -1.40 3.80 -5.28
N ALA A 48 -2.69 3.56 -5.04
CA ALA A 48 -3.42 4.13 -3.92
C ALA A 48 -2.86 3.70 -2.56
N ILE A 49 -2.43 2.44 -2.42
CA ILE A 49 -1.78 1.94 -1.20
C ILE A 49 -0.51 2.76 -0.90
N ASN A 50 0.34 2.96 -1.90
CA ASN A 50 1.56 3.75 -1.76
C ASN A 50 1.24 5.23 -1.45
N CYS A 51 0.26 5.81 -2.12
CA CYS A 51 -0.21 7.17 -1.84
C CYS A 51 -0.77 7.31 -0.42
N PHE A 52 -1.44 6.28 0.10
CA PHE A 52 -1.96 6.27 1.46
C PHE A 52 -0.82 6.34 2.49
N ALA A 53 0.20 5.47 2.39
CA ALA A 53 1.35 5.46 3.29
C ALA A 53 2.14 6.78 3.23
N LEU A 54 2.37 7.31 2.02
CA LEU A 54 3.05 8.58 1.79
C LEU A 54 2.26 9.76 2.38
N SER A 55 0.95 9.79 2.17
CA SER A 55 0.05 10.82 2.74
C SER A 55 0.02 10.77 4.26
N TYR A 56 0.14 9.57 4.85
CA TYR A 56 0.20 9.39 6.29
C TYR A 56 1.48 10.02 6.85
N GLY A 57 2.66 9.73 6.28
CA GLY A 57 3.92 10.36 6.65
C GLY A 57 3.88 11.89 6.55
N PHE A 58 3.29 12.42 5.47
CA PHE A 58 3.10 13.85 5.32
C PHE A 58 2.18 14.46 6.38
N LYS A 59 1.10 13.79 6.75
CA LYS A 59 0.11 14.32 7.72
C LYS A 59 0.60 14.26 9.17
N GLU A 60 1.27 13.17 9.53
CA GLU A 60 1.60 12.89 10.93
C GLU A 60 2.99 13.39 11.34
N PHE A 61 3.88 13.69 10.41
CA PHE A 61 5.20 14.27 10.71
C PHE A 61 5.10 15.49 11.62
N GLY A 62 5.90 15.50 12.69
CA GLY A 62 5.96 16.56 13.70
C GLY A 62 4.77 16.61 14.65
N LYS A 63 3.90 15.61 14.64
CA LYS A 63 2.82 15.47 15.64
C LYS A 63 3.20 14.44 16.68
N LYS A 64 2.67 14.61 17.90
CA LYS A 64 2.80 13.59 18.96
C LYS A 64 2.09 12.31 18.54
N HIS A 65 2.83 11.22 18.41
CA HIS A 65 2.28 9.89 18.14
C HIS A 65 1.42 9.42 19.32
N LYS A 66 0.10 9.39 19.11
CA LYS A 66 -0.85 8.94 20.15
C LYS A 66 -1.11 7.44 19.96
N PHE A 67 -0.40 6.61 20.69
CA PHE A 67 -0.58 5.15 20.68
C PHE A 67 -2.03 4.73 20.99
N SER A 68 -2.74 5.48 21.81
CA SER A 68 -4.15 5.23 22.12
C SER A 68 -5.07 5.30 20.89
N ARG A 69 -4.78 6.21 19.92
CA ARG A 69 -5.55 6.28 18.68
C ARG A 69 -5.31 5.06 17.77
N TYR A 70 -4.06 4.59 17.75
CA TYR A 70 -3.71 3.38 17.02
C TYR A 70 -4.39 2.15 17.63
N LEU A 71 -4.34 2.01 18.98
CA LEU A 71 -5.03 0.92 19.69
C LEU A 71 -6.54 0.94 19.42
N LEU A 72 -7.16 2.10 19.41
CA LEU A 72 -8.58 2.24 19.10
C LEU A 72 -8.88 1.77 17.67
N LEU A 73 -8.05 2.14 16.71
CA LEU A 73 -8.19 1.72 15.31
C LEU A 73 -8.04 0.19 15.19
N LEU A 74 -7.03 -0.39 15.83
CA LEU A 74 -6.81 -1.83 15.85
C LEU A 74 -7.99 -2.57 16.49
N LEU A 75 -8.44 -2.10 17.65
CA LEU A 75 -9.60 -2.69 18.35
C LEU A 75 -10.86 -2.62 17.49
N THR A 76 -11.11 -1.47 16.86
CA THR A 76 -12.23 -1.30 15.94
C THR A 76 -12.16 -2.31 14.78
N ALA A 77 -10.99 -2.48 14.18
CA ALA A 77 -10.80 -3.44 13.10
C ALA A 77 -11.03 -4.89 13.55
N VAL A 78 -10.56 -5.27 14.75
CA VAL A 78 -10.82 -6.60 15.34
C VAL A 78 -12.32 -6.80 15.56
N ILE A 79 -13.02 -5.82 16.16
CA ILE A 79 -14.46 -5.90 16.41
C ILE A 79 -15.24 -6.09 15.10
N TYR A 80 -14.92 -5.29 14.07
CA TYR A 80 -15.57 -5.46 12.75
C TYR A 80 -15.31 -6.83 12.14
N ASN A 81 -14.06 -7.32 12.22
CA ASN A 81 -13.71 -8.61 11.65
C ASN A 81 -14.42 -9.77 12.35
N VAL A 82 -14.48 -9.73 13.68
CA VAL A 82 -15.23 -10.71 14.48
C VAL A 82 -16.73 -10.63 14.18
N ALA A 83 -17.29 -9.42 14.11
CA ALA A 83 -18.71 -9.24 13.80
C ALA A 83 -19.06 -9.76 12.40
N MET A 84 -18.21 -9.52 11.39
CA MET A 84 -18.39 -10.05 10.04
C MET A 84 -18.28 -11.57 10.02
N THR A 85 -17.29 -12.15 10.68
CA THR A 85 -17.13 -13.62 10.78
C THR A 85 -18.34 -14.26 11.44
N TYR A 86 -18.85 -13.67 12.51
CA TYR A 86 -20.07 -14.13 13.17
C TYR A 86 -21.31 -14.00 12.27
N GLY A 87 -21.44 -12.88 11.56
CA GLY A 87 -22.52 -12.69 10.58
C GLY A 87 -22.50 -13.74 9.48
N PHE A 88 -21.32 -14.08 8.95
CA PHE A 88 -21.16 -15.18 7.98
C PHE A 88 -21.51 -16.54 8.59
N HIS A 89 -21.17 -16.79 9.85
CA HIS A 89 -21.53 -18.02 10.54
C HIS A 89 -23.06 -18.18 10.65
N LEU A 90 -23.80 -17.10 10.91
CA LEU A 90 -25.26 -17.14 10.96
C LEU A 90 -25.88 -17.42 9.59
N TYR A 91 -25.26 -16.93 8.50
CA TYR A 91 -25.76 -17.09 7.14
C TYR A 91 -25.37 -18.43 6.51
N LYS A 92 -24.14 -18.90 6.72
CA LYS A 92 -23.57 -20.17 6.20
C LYS A 92 -22.65 -20.81 7.26
N PRO A 93 -23.20 -21.54 8.24
CA PRO A 93 -22.42 -22.07 9.36
C PRO A 93 -21.33 -23.05 8.91
N ASP A 94 -21.55 -23.81 7.84
CA ASP A 94 -20.58 -24.81 7.34
C ASP A 94 -19.29 -24.20 6.80
N ASN A 95 -19.28 -22.90 6.46
CA ASN A 95 -18.12 -22.22 5.89
C ASN A 95 -17.23 -21.56 6.97
N VAL A 96 -17.66 -21.51 8.23
CA VAL A 96 -16.92 -20.87 9.31
C VAL A 96 -16.32 -21.91 10.25
N THR A 97 -15.01 -22.09 10.13
CA THR A 97 -14.25 -23.00 10.98
C THR A 97 -13.68 -22.28 12.21
N MET A 98 -13.23 -23.04 13.23
CA MET A 98 -12.47 -22.47 14.37
C MET A 98 -11.21 -21.71 13.90
N HIS A 99 -10.62 -22.12 12.78
CA HIS A 99 -9.52 -21.41 12.15
C HIS A 99 -9.96 -20.03 11.66
N SER A 100 -11.13 -19.88 11.07
CA SER A 100 -11.70 -18.60 10.65
C SER A 100 -11.92 -17.65 11.84
N VAL A 101 -12.38 -18.19 12.97
CA VAL A 101 -12.59 -17.43 14.21
C VAL A 101 -11.25 -16.95 14.79
N SER A 102 -10.24 -17.83 14.88
CA SER A 102 -8.91 -17.43 15.37
C SER A 102 -8.27 -16.37 14.48
N HIS A 103 -8.42 -16.45 13.17
CA HIS A 103 -7.95 -15.44 12.23
C HIS A 103 -8.68 -14.10 12.37
N ALA A 104 -9.94 -14.10 12.79
CA ALA A 104 -10.69 -12.87 13.04
C ALA A 104 -10.09 -12.05 14.20
N PHE A 105 -9.54 -12.72 15.22
CA PHE A 105 -8.86 -12.07 16.35
C PHE A 105 -7.41 -11.71 16.04
N LEU A 106 -6.70 -12.52 15.26
CA LEU A 106 -5.27 -12.38 14.97
C LEU A 106 -5.01 -11.62 13.68
N LEU A 107 -5.55 -10.38 13.56
CA LEU A 107 -5.42 -9.54 12.37
C LEU A 107 -3.96 -9.36 11.90
N LEU A 108 -3.03 -9.20 12.86
CA LEU A 108 -1.63 -8.90 12.56
C LEU A 108 -0.82 -10.12 12.13
N SER A 109 -1.30 -11.33 12.42
CA SER A 109 -0.59 -12.58 12.12
C SER A 109 -1.06 -13.25 10.84
N ASN A 110 -2.08 -12.70 10.19
CA ASN A 110 -2.70 -13.28 9.02
C ASN A 110 -2.30 -12.53 7.74
N ASN A 111 -1.84 -13.27 6.73
CA ASN A 111 -1.49 -12.71 5.43
C ASN A 111 -2.68 -11.99 4.73
N ALA A 112 -3.91 -12.38 5.03
CA ALA A 112 -5.11 -11.72 4.49
C ALA A 112 -5.19 -10.23 4.88
N TYR A 113 -4.60 -9.85 6.02
CA TYR A 113 -4.61 -8.47 6.53
C TYR A 113 -3.23 -7.80 6.48
N TRP A 114 -2.42 -8.18 5.48
CA TRP A 114 -1.05 -7.68 5.30
C TRP A 114 -0.93 -6.15 5.37
N LEU A 115 -1.95 -5.42 4.90
CA LEU A 115 -1.99 -3.96 4.94
C LEU A 115 -1.99 -3.44 6.39
N PHE A 116 -2.78 -4.08 7.27
CA PHE A 116 -2.79 -3.76 8.70
C PHE A 116 -1.45 -4.04 9.37
N THR A 117 -0.83 -5.18 9.04
CA THR A 117 0.50 -5.54 9.56
C THR A 117 1.56 -4.55 9.12
N ALA A 118 1.58 -4.19 7.83
CA ALA A 118 2.51 -3.23 7.28
C ALA A 118 2.31 -1.82 7.88
N PHE A 119 1.05 -1.39 8.02
CA PHE A 119 0.71 -0.11 8.65
C PHE A 119 1.10 -0.07 10.14
N THR A 120 0.90 -1.17 10.87
CA THR A 120 1.31 -1.30 12.26
C THR A 120 2.81 -1.14 12.42
N GLY A 121 3.59 -1.87 11.61
CA GLY A 121 5.04 -1.76 11.64
C GLY A 121 5.54 -0.36 11.30
N MET A 122 4.97 0.27 10.27
CA MET A 122 5.24 1.66 9.92
C MET A 122 4.91 2.61 11.08
N PHE A 123 3.75 2.44 11.73
CA PHE A 123 3.33 3.28 12.86
C PHE A 123 4.30 3.15 14.04
N LEU A 124 4.73 1.94 14.37
CA LEU A 124 5.69 1.70 15.46
C LEU A 124 7.06 2.29 15.17
N LEU A 125 7.48 2.29 13.91
CA LEU A 125 8.77 2.86 13.47
C LEU A 125 8.70 4.38 13.22
N SER A 126 7.50 4.95 13.09
CA SER A 126 7.34 6.37 12.74
C SER A 126 8.03 7.35 13.70
N PRO A 127 8.10 7.15 15.04
CA PRO A 127 8.84 8.07 15.91
C PRO A 127 10.34 8.11 15.61
N ILE A 128 10.91 6.96 15.25
CA ILE A 128 12.33 6.85 14.87
C ILE A 128 12.56 7.58 13.56
N VAL A 129 11.67 7.38 12.60
CA VAL A 129 11.75 8.05 11.29
C VAL A 129 11.58 9.56 11.44
N ASP A 130 10.66 10.03 12.29
CA ASP A 130 10.48 11.46 12.55
C ASP A 130 11.75 12.07 13.13
N TYR A 131 12.37 11.40 14.12
CA TYR A 131 13.64 11.83 14.67
C TYR A 131 14.74 11.92 13.60
N MET A 132 14.87 10.91 12.75
CA MET A 132 15.81 10.92 11.62
C MET A 132 15.54 12.09 10.67
N VAL A 133 14.27 12.27 10.28
CA VAL A 133 13.89 13.34 9.36
C VAL A 133 14.17 14.71 9.98
N GLU A 134 13.94 14.91 11.28
CA GLU A 134 14.23 16.19 11.97
C GLU A 134 15.72 16.59 11.94
N HIS A 135 16.63 15.62 11.97
CA HIS A 135 18.07 15.90 12.04
C HIS A 135 18.79 15.84 10.69
N ILE A 136 18.15 15.31 9.64
CA ILE A 136 18.77 15.19 8.32
C ILE A 136 18.75 16.53 7.56
N SER A 137 19.84 16.82 6.84
CA SER A 137 19.89 17.98 5.95
C SER A 137 19.03 17.76 4.70
N ARG A 138 18.59 18.86 4.07
CA ARG A 138 17.76 18.80 2.86
C ARG A 138 18.43 18.00 1.73
N GLU A 139 19.72 18.22 1.52
CA GLU A 139 20.45 17.51 0.45
C GLU A 139 20.52 16.01 0.69
N THR A 140 20.87 15.62 1.94
CA THR A 140 20.96 14.21 2.32
C THR A 140 19.58 13.54 2.26
N ALA A 141 18.52 14.23 2.69
CA ALA A 141 17.16 13.75 2.60
C ALA A 141 16.72 13.48 1.14
N ILE A 142 17.03 14.40 0.22
CA ILE A 142 16.73 14.21 -1.21
C ILE A 142 17.54 13.02 -1.78
N LYS A 143 18.83 12.89 -1.44
CA LYS A 143 19.62 11.73 -1.85
C LYS A 143 19.03 10.42 -1.33
N ALA A 144 18.61 10.39 -0.05
CA ALA A 144 17.95 9.22 0.54
C ALA A 144 16.64 8.86 -0.20
N VAL A 145 15.82 9.85 -0.56
CA VAL A 145 14.59 9.62 -1.36
C VAL A 145 14.94 9.00 -2.72
N TRP A 146 15.98 9.46 -3.41
CA TRP A 146 16.43 8.85 -4.67
C TRP A 146 16.90 7.41 -4.48
N VAL A 147 17.70 7.15 -3.43
CA VAL A 147 18.15 5.78 -3.12
C VAL A 147 16.97 4.85 -2.84
N ILE A 148 16.01 5.28 -2.03
CA ILE A 148 14.78 4.51 -1.76
C ILE A 148 14.00 4.26 -3.05
N GLY A 149 13.88 5.25 -3.93
CA GLY A 149 13.24 5.11 -5.24
C GLY A 149 13.93 4.07 -6.13
N LEU A 150 15.27 4.09 -6.18
CA LEU A 150 16.07 3.11 -6.94
C LEU A 150 15.95 1.69 -6.36
N LEU A 151 15.97 1.57 -5.03
CA LEU A 151 15.78 0.27 -4.36
C LEU A 151 14.36 -0.27 -4.58
N GLY A 152 13.34 0.59 -4.55
CA GLY A 152 11.97 0.22 -4.89
C GLY A 152 11.84 -0.24 -6.33
N PHE A 153 12.50 0.45 -7.27
CA PHE A 153 12.56 0.05 -8.67
C PHE A 153 13.25 -1.31 -8.86
N TYR A 154 14.39 -1.52 -8.20
CA TYR A 154 15.08 -2.83 -8.19
C TYR A 154 14.18 -3.94 -7.64
N GLY A 155 13.42 -3.66 -6.57
CA GLY A 155 12.47 -4.62 -5.99
C GLY A 155 11.40 -5.11 -6.96
N LEU A 156 11.00 -4.30 -7.94
CA LEU A 156 10.06 -4.72 -8.98
C LEU A 156 10.63 -5.82 -9.90
N PHE A 157 11.94 -5.78 -10.18
CA PHE A 157 12.58 -6.77 -11.05
C PHE A 157 13.01 -8.04 -10.30
N SER A 158 13.18 -7.98 -8.99
CA SER A 158 13.62 -9.12 -8.19
C SER A 158 12.46 -10.00 -7.67
N ALA A 159 11.23 -9.61 -7.91
CA ALA A 159 10.04 -10.30 -7.38
C ALA A 159 9.83 -11.72 -7.94
N GLY A 160 10.51 -12.10 -9.04
CA GLY A 160 10.22 -13.34 -9.77
C GLY A 160 10.90 -14.60 -9.26
N GLU A 161 12.14 -14.58 -8.87
CA GLU A 161 12.90 -15.81 -8.55
C GLU A 161 13.81 -15.69 -7.33
N LEU A 162 14.16 -14.51 -6.91
CA LEU A 162 15.00 -14.26 -5.74
C LEU A 162 14.09 -14.00 -4.53
N LYS A 163 14.30 -14.76 -3.46
CA LYS A 163 13.75 -14.41 -2.13
C LYS A 163 14.01 -12.93 -1.94
N ASP A 164 12.94 -12.13 -1.74
CA ASP A 164 12.99 -10.67 -1.61
C ASP A 164 14.08 -10.24 -0.60
N PRO A 165 15.32 -9.93 -1.04
CA PRO A 165 16.45 -9.71 -0.14
C PRO A 165 16.29 -8.43 0.68
N LEU A 166 15.41 -7.52 0.23
CA LEU A 166 15.14 -6.24 0.88
C LEU A 166 13.90 -6.27 1.76
N LEU A 167 13.24 -7.43 1.88
CA LEU A 167 11.99 -7.59 2.65
C LEU A 167 10.88 -6.61 2.25
N PHE A 168 10.90 -6.13 1.01
CA PHE A 168 9.88 -5.23 0.49
C PHE A 168 8.56 -5.95 0.19
N LYS A 169 8.58 -7.28 0.07
CA LYS A 169 7.41 -8.13 -0.24
C LYS A 169 6.58 -7.56 -1.41
N SER A 170 7.26 -7.24 -2.51
CA SER A 170 6.62 -6.65 -3.70
C SER A 170 5.80 -5.37 -3.36
N GLY A 171 6.33 -4.52 -2.47
CA GLY A 171 5.65 -3.30 -2.03
C GLY A 171 4.62 -3.49 -0.91
N ARG A 172 4.54 -4.69 -0.31
CA ARG A 172 3.61 -5.02 0.80
C ARG A 172 4.29 -5.10 2.17
N GLY A 173 5.59 -4.85 2.25
CA GLY A 173 6.39 -5.01 3.46
C GLY A 173 6.35 -3.81 4.40
N ILE A 174 6.62 -4.05 5.69
CA ILE A 174 6.76 -3.02 6.73
C ILE A 174 7.85 -2.02 6.35
N ILE A 175 8.97 -2.51 5.83
CA ILE A 175 10.12 -1.67 5.44
C ILE A 175 9.72 -0.72 4.31
N TRP A 176 9.01 -1.21 3.29
CA TRP A 176 8.53 -0.37 2.20
C TRP A 176 7.61 0.75 2.68
N PHE A 177 6.64 0.42 3.54
CA PHE A 177 5.73 1.41 4.14
C PHE A 177 6.47 2.46 4.98
N THR A 178 7.50 2.03 5.72
CA THR A 178 8.35 2.93 6.50
C THR A 178 9.15 3.86 5.59
N CYS A 179 9.65 3.37 4.45
CA CYS A 179 10.30 4.18 3.42
C CYS A 179 9.34 5.22 2.82
N LEU A 180 8.10 4.83 2.51
CA LEU A 180 7.09 5.77 2.02
C LEU A 180 6.72 6.83 3.06
N TYR A 181 6.63 6.44 4.34
CA TYR A 181 6.45 7.36 5.45
C TYR A 181 7.60 8.38 5.51
N PHE A 182 8.86 7.91 5.43
CA PHE A 182 10.04 8.77 5.39
C PHE A 182 9.99 9.78 4.23
N ILE A 183 9.60 9.34 3.03
CA ILE A 183 9.43 10.22 1.87
C ILE A 183 8.36 11.28 2.16
N GLY A 184 7.19 10.88 2.68
CA GLY A 184 6.11 11.80 3.02
C GLY A 184 6.52 12.84 4.06
N ALA A 185 7.19 12.42 5.13
CA ALA A 185 7.73 13.28 6.18
C ALA A 185 8.78 14.27 5.63
N THR A 186 9.70 13.78 4.78
CA THR A 186 10.72 14.59 4.10
C THR A 186 10.09 15.66 3.20
N VAL A 187 9.09 15.29 2.40
CA VAL A 187 8.36 16.22 1.55
C VAL A 187 7.72 17.33 2.38
N ARG A 188 7.18 17.01 3.54
CA ARG A 188 6.58 17.99 4.44
C ARG A 188 7.61 18.88 5.09
N LYS A 189 8.69 18.31 5.69
CA LYS A 189 9.72 19.08 6.40
C LYS A 189 10.40 20.09 5.49
N HIS A 190 10.79 19.65 4.29
CA HIS A 190 11.58 20.48 3.37
C HIS A 190 10.72 21.24 2.36
N GLU A 191 9.39 21.24 2.54
CA GLU A 191 8.42 21.94 1.70
C GLU A 191 8.51 21.59 0.19
N LEU A 192 8.91 20.35 -0.12
CA LEU A 192 9.11 19.90 -1.50
C LEU A 192 7.80 19.84 -2.32
N TYR A 193 6.65 19.98 -1.65
CA TYR A 193 5.33 20.03 -2.29
C TYR A 193 5.02 21.37 -2.98
N LYS A 194 5.87 22.40 -2.78
CA LYS A 194 5.72 23.70 -3.46
C LYS A 194 6.26 23.63 -4.89
N VAL A 195 5.68 22.76 -5.72
CA VAL A 195 6.00 22.58 -7.14
C VAL A 195 4.83 23.05 -8.00
N ASN A 196 5.12 23.40 -9.24
CA ASN A 196 4.08 23.71 -10.20
C ASN A 196 3.18 22.48 -10.42
N VAL A 197 1.87 22.62 -10.12
CA VAL A 197 0.89 21.54 -10.17
C VAL A 197 0.83 20.89 -11.56
N SER A 198 0.92 21.69 -12.64
CA SER A 198 0.90 21.17 -14.01
C SER A 198 2.10 20.27 -14.31
N LYS A 199 3.31 20.65 -13.84
CA LYS A 199 4.52 19.80 -13.99
C LYS A 199 4.40 18.52 -13.17
N ALA A 200 3.92 18.60 -11.93
CA ALA A 200 3.71 17.43 -11.08
C ALA A 200 2.66 16.48 -11.68
N ALA A 201 1.55 17.01 -12.21
CA ALA A 201 0.53 16.20 -12.87
C ALA A 201 1.07 15.53 -14.15
N LEU A 202 1.85 16.24 -14.95
CA LEU A 202 2.49 15.68 -16.15
C LEU A 202 3.45 14.54 -15.80
N ILE A 203 4.32 14.73 -14.80
CA ILE A 203 5.25 13.69 -14.33
C ILE A 203 4.47 12.49 -13.82
N GLY A 204 3.42 12.69 -13.02
CA GLY A 204 2.57 11.62 -12.50
C GLY A 204 1.89 10.83 -13.63
N PHE A 205 1.34 11.53 -14.63
CA PHE A 205 0.72 10.91 -15.80
C PHE A 205 1.74 10.13 -16.64
N CYS A 206 2.89 10.72 -16.94
CA CYS A 206 3.96 10.01 -17.67
C CYS A 206 4.45 8.79 -16.93
N SER A 207 4.62 8.87 -15.60
CA SER A 207 5.00 7.73 -14.75
C SER A 207 3.96 6.62 -14.77
N PHE A 208 2.68 6.98 -14.74
CA PHE A 208 1.57 6.02 -14.83
C PHE A 208 1.55 5.30 -16.17
N VAL A 209 1.66 6.04 -17.28
CA VAL A 209 1.70 5.47 -18.64
C VAL A 209 2.93 4.58 -18.83
N LEU A 210 4.10 5.04 -18.37
CA LEU A 210 5.34 4.26 -18.44
C LEU A 210 5.25 2.96 -17.65
N ASN A 211 4.67 3.01 -16.45
CA ASN A 211 4.48 1.81 -15.62
C ASN A 211 3.53 0.82 -16.30
N GLY A 212 2.40 1.28 -16.84
CA GLY A 212 1.48 0.44 -17.61
C GLY A 212 2.13 -0.18 -18.84
N PHE A 213 2.93 0.60 -19.58
CA PHE A 213 3.65 0.10 -20.74
C PHE A 213 4.72 -0.95 -20.38
N LEU A 214 5.48 -0.71 -19.32
CA LEU A 214 6.48 -1.66 -18.82
C LEU A 214 5.82 -2.97 -18.40
N MET A 215 4.70 -2.92 -17.69
CA MET A 215 3.96 -4.12 -17.28
C MET A 215 3.46 -4.93 -18.46
N LEU A 216 2.82 -4.29 -19.44
CA LEU A 216 2.35 -4.97 -20.66
C LEU A 216 3.50 -5.55 -21.50
N SER A 217 4.67 -4.89 -21.51
CA SER A 217 5.85 -5.37 -22.21
C SER A 217 6.49 -6.55 -21.50
N LEU A 218 6.55 -6.53 -20.17
CA LEU A 218 7.08 -7.61 -19.35
C LEU A 218 6.20 -8.86 -19.42
N ASP A 219 4.88 -8.70 -19.39
CA ASP A 219 3.92 -9.81 -19.52
C ASP A 219 4.12 -10.56 -20.87
N LYS A 220 4.35 -9.79 -21.95
CA LYS A 220 4.66 -10.35 -23.27
C LYS A 220 6.01 -11.05 -23.36
N PHE A 221 7.01 -10.58 -22.60
CA PHE A 221 8.39 -11.05 -22.65
C PHE A 221 8.65 -12.27 -21.74
N ILE A 222 7.97 -12.34 -20.60
CA ILE A 222 8.16 -13.37 -19.56
C ILE A 222 7.17 -14.54 -19.74
N GLY A 223 6.16 -14.38 -20.60
CA GLY A 223 5.19 -15.42 -20.95
C GLY A 223 4.41 -15.96 -19.73
N ASN A 224 3.19 -15.49 -19.54
CA ASN A 224 2.17 -16.03 -18.63
C ASN A 224 2.56 -16.33 -17.18
N THR A 225 3.64 -15.78 -16.65
CA THR A 225 4.03 -15.97 -15.25
C THR A 225 3.29 -15.06 -14.28
N PHE A 226 2.45 -14.15 -14.79
CA PHE A 226 1.71 -13.20 -13.93
C PHE A 226 0.58 -13.85 -13.14
N ASP A 227 0.00 -14.94 -13.62
CA ASP A 227 -1.10 -15.63 -12.92
C ASP A 227 -0.65 -16.25 -11.58
N ASP A 228 0.63 -16.65 -11.47
CA ASP A 228 1.18 -17.26 -10.25
C ASP A 228 1.56 -16.25 -9.15
N TYR A 229 1.66 -14.95 -9.46
CA TYR A 229 2.10 -13.94 -8.50
C TYR A 229 0.97 -13.22 -7.77
N PHE A 230 -0.26 -13.31 -8.25
CA PHE A 230 -1.38 -12.51 -7.74
C PHE A 230 -2.57 -13.33 -7.23
N LEU A 231 -2.54 -14.64 -7.37
CA LEU A 231 -3.47 -15.58 -6.74
C LEU A 231 -2.84 -16.21 -5.49
#